data_d19e2aab3604faefbd2a04f8021d4970
#
_entry.id   d19e2aab3604faefbd2a04f8021d4970
#
_cell.length_a   1.000
_cell.length_b   1.000
_cell.length_c   1.000
_cell.angle_alpha   90.00
_cell.angle_beta   90.00
_cell.angle_gamma   90.00
#
_symmetry.space_group_name_H-M   'P 1'
#
loop_
_entity.id
_entity.type
_entity.pdbx_description
1 polymer ?
#
loop_
_entity_poly.entity_id
_entity_poly.type
_entity_poly.pdbx_seq_one_letter_code
_entity_poly.pdbx_strand_id
1 'polypeptide(L)'
;LSFLKGFFLLLLLAGPVFGQAGASAAKHVVVVDFDEVFRTTLYGRRIIAEFQQANQALSKEFERIAEELVAEEKALRDLRGSTDPSAFKEMALAFDQKSTRLRQEQEDKRVELKLAGDAAQSDVLQQFGPIFVQVMQEHNASILLEKKQVVLVIASADITKEAIRRIDQELGDGR
;
A
#
# COMPACT_ATOMS: atom_id res chain seq x y z
N LEU A 1 62.57 45.52 -63.50
CA LEU A 1 62.97 44.65 -62.39
C LEU A 1 62.26 45.14 -61.16
N SER A 2 61.11 44.58 -60.81
CA SER A 2 60.36 44.93 -59.58
C SER A 2 59.84 43.70 -58.92
N PHE A 3 60.36 43.42 -57.76
CA PHE A 3 59.90 42.37 -56.89
C PHE A 3 58.66 42.83 -56.09
N LEU A 4 57.52 42.27 -56.37
CA LEU A 4 56.31 42.49 -55.59
C LEU A 4 56.19 41.39 -54.53
N LYS A 5 56.48 41.73 -53.28
CA LYS A 5 56.31 40.86 -52.14
C LYS A 5 54.81 40.79 -51.76
N GLY A 6 54.18 39.65 -52.01
CA GLY A 6 52.84 39.37 -51.55
C GLY A 6 52.80 39.13 -50.01
N PHE A 7 52.10 39.99 -49.30
CA PHE A 7 51.81 39.86 -47.87
C PHE A 7 50.54 39.06 -47.72
N PHE A 8 50.70 37.80 -47.36
CA PHE A 8 49.56 36.90 -47.08
C PHE A 8 49.03 37.13 -45.62
N LEU A 9 47.94 37.90 -45.53
CA LEU A 9 47.25 38.16 -44.23
C LEU A 9 46.40 36.95 -43.85
N LEU A 10 46.89 36.14 -42.90
CA LEU A 10 46.16 34.99 -42.33
C LEU A 10 45.14 35.52 -41.36
N LEU A 11 43.85 35.56 -41.75
CA LEU A 11 42.72 35.94 -40.92
C LEU A 11 42.28 34.72 -40.04
N LEU A 12 42.73 34.72 -38.80
CA LEU A 12 42.28 33.77 -37.78
C LEU A 12 40.82 34.08 -37.42
N LEU A 13 39.88 33.33 -38.00
CA LEU A 13 38.49 33.28 -37.59
C LEU A 13 38.40 32.55 -36.26
N ALA A 14 38.52 33.28 -35.17
CA ALA A 14 38.12 32.80 -33.84
C ALA A 14 36.58 32.77 -33.77
N GLY A 15 35.98 31.62 -34.12
CA GLY A 15 34.57 31.38 -33.93
C GLY A 15 34.26 31.37 -32.41
N PRO A 16 33.14 31.97 -31.98
CA PRO A 16 32.73 31.85 -30.58
C PRO A 16 32.39 30.38 -30.28
N VAL A 17 33.17 29.77 -29.40
CA VAL A 17 32.83 28.48 -28.80
C VAL A 17 31.63 28.76 -27.86
N PHE A 18 30.43 28.59 -28.40
CA PHE A 18 29.25 28.44 -27.54
C PHE A 18 29.43 27.16 -26.73
N GLY A 19 30.00 27.31 -25.54
CA GLY A 19 29.95 26.29 -24.54
C GLY A 19 28.46 26.00 -24.26
N GLN A 20 27.98 24.87 -24.78
CA GLN A 20 26.73 24.28 -24.27
C GLN A 20 26.98 23.98 -22.81
N ALA A 21 26.64 24.94 -21.94
CA ALA A 21 26.35 24.62 -20.56
C ALA A 21 25.17 23.61 -20.61
N GLY A 22 25.49 22.33 -20.64
CA GLY A 22 24.52 21.28 -20.41
C GLY A 22 23.86 21.64 -19.09
N ALA A 23 22.63 22.17 -19.13
CA ALA A 23 21.82 22.32 -17.97
C ALA A 23 21.70 20.91 -17.38
N SER A 24 22.56 20.61 -16.41
CA SER A 24 22.35 19.47 -15.53
C SER A 24 20.99 19.71 -14.91
N ALA A 25 19.97 19.04 -15.43
CA ALA A 25 18.65 19.09 -14.85
C ALA A 25 18.83 18.69 -13.39
N ALA A 26 18.75 19.69 -12.51
CA ALA A 26 18.86 19.45 -11.09
C ALA A 26 17.78 18.41 -10.76
N LYS A 27 18.21 17.24 -10.30
CA LYS A 27 17.30 16.17 -9.91
C LYS A 27 16.60 16.63 -8.65
N HIS A 28 15.39 17.16 -8.81
CA HIS A 28 14.58 17.55 -7.66
C HIS A 28 14.04 16.31 -6.96
N VAL A 29 14.11 16.34 -5.64
CA VAL A 29 13.55 15.32 -4.75
C VAL A 29 12.30 15.90 -4.15
N VAL A 30 11.21 15.15 -4.17
CA VAL A 30 9.97 15.47 -3.48
C VAL A 30 9.66 14.39 -2.46
N VAL A 31 8.86 14.74 -1.46
CA VAL A 31 8.44 13.80 -0.42
C VAL A 31 6.93 13.69 -0.39
N VAL A 32 6.45 12.54 0.05
CA VAL A 32 5.04 12.28 0.29
C VAL A 32 4.87 11.47 1.59
N ASP A 33 3.86 11.77 2.38
CA ASP A 33 3.41 10.91 3.48
C ASP A 33 2.38 9.92 2.92
N PHE A 34 2.84 8.70 2.61
CA PHE A 34 1.97 7.66 2.07
C PHE A 34 0.83 7.29 3.02
N ASP A 35 1.08 7.30 4.33
CA ASP A 35 0.03 6.99 5.31
C ASP A 35 -1.04 8.09 5.35
N GLU A 36 -0.63 9.37 5.25
CA GLU A 36 -1.56 10.49 5.18
C GLU A 36 -2.38 10.41 3.88
N VAL A 37 -1.74 10.16 2.74
CA VAL A 37 -2.42 9.97 1.46
C VAL A 37 -3.44 8.85 1.56
N PHE A 38 -3.04 7.67 2.02
CA PHE A 38 -3.93 6.52 2.12
C PHE A 38 -5.11 6.76 3.06
N ARG A 39 -4.88 7.37 4.24
CA ARG A 39 -5.96 7.62 5.21
C ARG A 39 -6.89 8.75 4.84
N THR A 40 -6.45 9.68 3.98
CA THR A 40 -7.20 10.91 3.69
C THR A 40 -7.98 10.80 2.40
N THR A 41 -7.46 10.12 1.37
CA THR A 41 -8.14 9.96 0.08
C THR A 41 -9.46 9.20 0.22
N LEU A 42 -10.41 9.50 -0.68
CA LEU A 42 -11.69 8.78 -0.76
C LEU A 42 -11.48 7.29 -0.99
N TYR A 43 -10.57 6.95 -1.90
CA TYR A 43 -10.18 5.58 -2.20
C TYR A 43 -9.65 4.83 -0.96
N GLY A 44 -8.65 5.41 -0.29
CA GLY A 44 -8.03 4.78 0.88
C GLY A 44 -9.00 4.62 2.04
N ARG A 45 -9.85 5.62 2.31
CA ARG A 45 -10.90 5.53 3.33
C ARG A 45 -11.90 4.41 3.06
N ARG A 46 -12.28 4.20 1.80
CA ARG A 46 -13.14 3.06 1.42
C ARG A 46 -12.47 1.74 1.76
N ILE A 47 -11.22 1.54 1.31
CA ILE A 47 -10.46 0.30 1.60
C ILE A 47 -10.34 0.06 3.10
N ILE A 48 -10.01 1.09 3.88
CA ILE A 48 -9.93 1.00 5.34
C ILE A 48 -11.28 0.58 5.94
N ALA A 49 -12.38 1.18 5.50
CA ALA A 49 -13.71 0.89 6.01
C ALA A 49 -14.14 -0.56 5.66
N GLU A 50 -13.91 -1.01 4.44
CA GLU A 50 -14.20 -2.39 4.00
C GLU A 50 -13.40 -3.42 4.82
N PHE A 51 -12.11 -3.16 5.05
CA PHE A 51 -11.26 -4.04 5.85
C PHE A 51 -11.68 -4.06 7.33
N GLN A 52 -12.03 -2.91 7.90
CA GLN A 52 -12.57 -2.83 9.27
C GLN A 52 -13.88 -3.60 9.40
N GLN A 53 -14.78 -3.47 8.44
CA GLN A 53 -16.04 -4.21 8.40
C GLN A 53 -15.80 -5.72 8.32
N ALA A 54 -14.91 -6.18 7.45
CA ALA A 54 -14.55 -7.59 7.33
C ALA A 54 -13.95 -8.15 8.63
N ASN A 55 -13.05 -7.42 9.28
CA ASN A 55 -12.49 -7.79 10.58
C ASN A 55 -13.56 -7.89 11.67
N GLN A 56 -14.48 -6.94 11.73
CA GLN A 56 -15.58 -6.97 12.72
C GLN A 56 -16.52 -8.15 12.49
N ALA A 57 -16.85 -8.44 11.22
CA ALA A 57 -17.68 -9.58 10.86
C ALA A 57 -17.01 -10.91 11.27
N LEU A 58 -15.72 -11.05 10.98
CA LEU A 58 -14.93 -12.23 11.34
C LEU A 58 -14.83 -12.41 12.88
N SER A 59 -14.60 -11.32 13.62
CA SER A 59 -14.57 -11.37 15.09
C SER A 59 -15.89 -11.84 15.68
N LYS A 60 -17.02 -11.31 15.20
CA LYS A 60 -18.35 -11.72 15.65
C LYS A 60 -18.65 -13.19 15.33
N GLU A 61 -18.22 -13.65 14.16
CA GLU A 61 -18.35 -15.06 13.80
C GLU A 61 -17.54 -15.95 14.75
N PHE A 62 -16.31 -15.57 15.09
CA PHE A 62 -15.47 -16.33 16.02
C PHE A 62 -16.04 -16.35 17.44
N GLU A 63 -16.58 -15.24 17.93
CA GLU A 63 -17.27 -15.17 19.22
C GLU A 63 -18.47 -16.12 19.26
N ARG A 64 -19.33 -16.10 18.22
CA ARG A 64 -20.47 -17.02 18.13
C ARG A 64 -20.04 -18.49 18.13
N ILE A 65 -19.00 -18.84 17.35
CA ILE A 65 -18.46 -20.20 17.30
C ILE A 65 -17.93 -20.62 18.68
N ALA A 66 -17.23 -19.72 19.38
CA ALA A 66 -16.72 -20.00 20.71
C ALA A 66 -17.85 -20.24 21.72
N GLU A 67 -18.92 -19.43 21.69
CA GLU A 67 -20.10 -19.60 22.53
C GLU A 67 -20.82 -20.93 22.26
N GLU A 68 -20.99 -21.31 20.99
CA GLU A 68 -21.59 -22.57 20.57
C GLU A 68 -20.77 -23.78 21.07
N LEU A 69 -19.43 -23.72 20.94
CA LEU A 69 -18.56 -24.80 21.45
C LEU A 69 -18.62 -24.93 22.96
N VAL A 70 -18.65 -23.82 23.70
CA VAL A 70 -18.80 -23.83 25.17
C VAL A 70 -20.14 -24.42 25.58
N ALA A 71 -21.23 -24.07 24.90
CA ALA A 71 -22.54 -24.62 25.18
C ALA A 71 -22.62 -26.13 24.91
N GLU A 72 -22.04 -26.57 23.77
CA GLU A 72 -22.00 -28.01 23.40
C GLU A 72 -21.12 -28.82 24.36
N GLU A 73 -19.96 -28.29 24.76
CA GLU A 73 -19.10 -28.94 25.77
C GLU A 73 -19.84 -29.11 27.11
N LYS A 74 -20.58 -28.08 27.54
CA LYS A 74 -21.39 -28.15 28.76
C LYS A 74 -22.46 -29.21 28.63
N ALA A 75 -23.20 -29.25 27.53
CA ALA A 75 -24.21 -30.26 27.26
C ALA A 75 -23.65 -31.69 27.31
N LEU A 76 -22.50 -31.91 26.68
CA LEU A 76 -21.78 -33.19 26.75
C LEU A 76 -21.40 -33.56 28.18
N ARG A 77 -20.89 -32.61 28.95
CA ARG A 77 -20.52 -32.84 30.36
C ARG A 77 -21.72 -33.26 31.20
N ASP A 78 -22.87 -32.62 30.97
CA ASP A 78 -24.11 -32.94 31.70
C ASP A 78 -24.67 -34.34 31.34
N LEU A 79 -24.43 -34.82 30.11
CA LEU A 79 -24.86 -36.15 29.66
C LEU A 79 -23.95 -37.29 30.12
N ARG A 80 -22.74 -37.02 30.63
CA ARG A 80 -21.74 -38.03 30.96
C ARG A 80 -22.20 -39.09 31.95
N GLY A 81 -23.07 -38.71 32.91
CA GLY A 81 -23.57 -39.63 33.96
C GLY A 81 -24.82 -40.40 33.56
N SER A 82 -25.51 -40.03 32.51
CA SER A 82 -26.78 -40.57 32.06
C SER A 82 -26.76 -41.31 30.73
N THR A 83 -25.60 -41.26 30.01
CA THR A 83 -25.45 -41.87 28.67
C THR A 83 -24.59 -43.13 28.76
N ASP A 84 -24.89 -44.11 27.91
CA ASP A 84 -24.04 -45.30 27.74
C ASP A 84 -22.60 -44.93 27.45
N PRO A 85 -21.59 -45.58 28.06
CA PRO A 85 -20.19 -45.22 27.89
C PRO A 85 -19.67 -45.24 26.43
N SER A 86 -20.19 -46.17 25.60
CA SER A 86 -19.78 -46.25 24.20
C SER A 86 -20.39 -45.10 23.38
N ALA A 87 -21.68 -44.80 23.59
CA ALA A 87 -22.35 -43.67 22.95
C ALA A 87 -21.74 -42.35 23.41
N PHE A 88 -21.41 -42.15 24.67
CA PHE A 88 -20.73 -40.96 25.16
C PHE A 88 -19.36 -40.79 24.51
N LYS A 89 -18.58 -41.85 24.35
CA LYS A 89 -17.28 -41.82 23.68
C LYS A 89 -17.42 -41.34 22.22
N GLU A 90 -18.41 -41.82 21.50
CA GLU A 90 -18.67 -41.37 20.11
C GLU A 90 -19.04 -39.89 20.05
N MET A 91 -19.90 -39.42 20.98
CA MET A 91 -20.26 -38.00 21.04
C MET A 91 -19.06 -37.11 21.38
N ALA A 92 -18.21 -37.52 22.33
CA ALA A 92 -16.99 -36.78 22.67
C ALA A 92 -16.03 -36.73 21.51
N LEU A 93 -15.82 -37.81 20.77
CA LEU A 93 -14.97 -37.85 19.60
C LEU A 93 -15.51 -36.93 18.47
N ALA A 94 -16.81 -36.93 18.24
CA ALA A 94 -17.44 -36.03 17.28
C ALA A 94 -17.26 -34.56 17.65
N PHE A 95 -17.37 -34.21 18.92
CA PHE A 95 -17.10 -32.85 19.41
C PHE A 95 -15.64 -32.44 19.22
N ASP A 96 -14.70 -33.31 19.56
CA ASP A 96 -13.25 -33.04 19.34
C ASP A 96 -12.92 -32.80 17.87
N GLN A 97 -13.47 -33.63 16.97
CA GLN A 97 -13.30 -33.45 15.53
C GLN A 97 -13.92 -32.13 15.04
N LYS A 98 -15.14 -31.79 15.50
CA LYS A 98 -15.80 -30.52 15.18
C LYS A 98 -14.97 -29.33 15.66
N SER A 99 -14.53 -29.36 16.92
CA SER A 99 -13.73 -28.30 17.53
C SER A 99 -12.40 -28.09 16.77
N THR A 100 -11.71 -29.18 16.40
CA THR A 100 -10.48 -29.12 15.64
C THR A 100 -10.70 -28.52 14.25
N ARG A 101 -11.74 -28.96 13.54
CA ARG A 101 -12.10 -28.42 12.23
C ARG A 101 -12.42 -26.92 12.30
N LEU A 102 -13.24 -26.50 13.25
CA LEU A 102 -13.61 -25.09 13.41
C LEU A 102 -12.40 -24.19 13.72
N ARG A 103 -11.45 -24.67 14.52
CA ARG A 103 -10.20 -23.94 14.77
C ARG A 103 -9.38 -23.77 13.50
N GLN A 104 -9.30 -24.82 12.68
CA GLN A 104 -8.59 -24.75 11.40
C GLN A 104 -9.29 -23.76 10.44
N GLU A 105 -10.61 -23.83 10.32
CA GLU A 105 -11.40 -22.90 9.51
C GLU A 105 -11.24 -21.44 9.96
N GLN A 106 -11.12 -21.19 11.27
CA GLN A 106 -10.85 -19.85 11.81
C GLN A 106 -9.44 -19.35 11.42
N GLU A 107 -8.45 -20.22 11.48
CA GLU A 107 -7.09 -19.86 11.09
C GLU A 107 -7.02 -19.58 9.57
N ASP A 108 -7.63 -20.42 8.75
CA ASP A 108 -7.69 -20.25 7.32
C ASP A 108 -8.34 -18.89 6.95
N LYS A 109 -9.44 -18.51 7.60
CA LYS A 109 -10.10 -17.21 7.40
C LYS A 109 -9.25 -16.02 7.85
N ARG A 110 -8.45 -16.16 8.91
CA ARG A 110 -7.49 -15.11 9.30
C ARG A 110 -6.40 -14.91 8.25
N VAL A 111 -5.88 -16.02 7.74
CA VAL A 111 -4.87 -15.98 6.68
C VAL A 111 -5.45 -15.35 5.40
N GLU A 112 -6.66 -15.75 5.01
CA GLU A 112 -7.37 -15.19 3.85
C GLU A 112 -7.56 -13.67 3.99
N LEU A 113 -8.05 -13.21 5.14
CA LEU A 113 -8.23 -11.77 5.39
C LEU A 113 -6.91 -11.00 5.36
N LYS A 114 -5.84 -11.58 5.89
CA LYS A 114 -4.50 -10.98 5.80
C LYS A 114 -4.03 -10.85 4.35
N LEU A 115 -4.15 -11.93 3.57
CA LEU A 115 -3.76 -11.92 2.15
C LEU A 115 -4.58 -10.91 1.35
N ALA A 116 -5.88 -10.78 1.65
CA ALA A 116 -6.72 -9.75 1.04
C ALA A 116 -6.24 -8.33 1.38
N GLY A 117 -5.78 -8.09 2.62
CA GLY A 117 -5.18 -6.82 3.02
C GLY A 117 -3.88 -6.51 2.29
N ASP A 118 -2.98 -7.50 2.18
CA ASP A 118 -1.72 -7.36 1.45
C ASP A 118 -1.96 -7.08 -0.05
N ALA A 119 -2.93 -7.77 -0.65
CA ALA A 119 -3.34 -7.54 -2.04
C ALA A 119 -3.93 -6.14 -2.24
N ALA A 120 -4.79 -5.68 -1.35
CA ALA A 120 -5.37 -4.33 -1.40
C ALA A 120 -4.29 -3.24 -1.29
N GLN A 121 -3.27 -3.44 -0.44
CA GLN A 121 -2.14 -2.51 -0.35
C GLN A 121 -1.35 -2.45 -1.67
N SER A 122 -1.10 -3.59 -2.30
CA SER A 122 -0.42 -3.65 -3.60
C SER A 122 -1.24 -2.95 -4.69
N ASP A 123 -2.55 -3.15 -4.73
CA ASP A 123 -3.46 -2.52 -5.68
C ASP A 123 -3.47 -0.99 -5.53
N VAL A 124 -3.50 -0.49 -4.29
CA VAL A 124 -3.39 0.95 -4.00
C VAL A 124 -2.12 1.55 -4.61
N LEU A 125 -0.98 0.88 -4.47
CA LEU A 125 0.28 1.36 -5.05
C LEU A 125 0.23 1.37 -6.58
N GLN A 126 -0.41 0.39 -7.20
CA GLN A 126 -0.60 0.36 -8.66
C GLN A 126 -1.51 1.49 -9.14
N GLN A 127 -2.59 1.79 -8.42
CA GLN A 127 -3.53 2.86 -8.76
C GLN A 127 -2.94 4.26 -8.52
N PHE A 128 -2.22 4.46 -7.43
CA PHE A 128 -1.67 5.77 -7.07
C PHE A 128 -0.35 6.09 -7.80
N GLY A 129 0.41 5.06 -8.20
CA GLY A 129 1.71 5.21 -8.84
C GLY A 129 1.72 6.14 -10.04
N PRO A 130 0.83 5.98 -11.04
CA PRO A 130 0.74 6.88 -12.19
C PRO A 130 0.49 8.33 -11.79
N ILE A 131 -0.35 8.56 -10.77
CA ILE A 131 -0.69 9.91 -10.28
C ILE A 131 0.51 10.55 -9.59
N PHE A 132 1.25 9.79 -8.77
CA PHE A 132 2.51 10.28 -8.21
C PHE A 132 3.51 10.68 -9.29
N VAL A 133 3.63 9.88 -10.36
CA VAL A 133 4.53 10.21 -11.48
C VAL A 133 4.12 11.51 -12.16
N GLN A 134 2.83 11.76 -12.37
CA GLN A 134 2.34 13.02 -12.95
C GLN A 134 2.69 14.21 -12.05
N VAL A 135 2.39 14.13 -10.74
CA VAL A 135 2.72 15.19 -9.78
C VAL A 135 4.24 15.41 -9.70
N MET A 136 5.04 14.36 -9.71
CA MET A 136 6.50 14.48 -9.76
C MET A 136 6.97 15.23 -11.01
N GLN A 137 6.39 14.96 -12.17
CA GLN A 137 6.73 15.65 -13.43
C GLN A 137 6.40 17.14 -13.37
N GLU A 138 5.26 17.52 -12.81
CA GLU A 138 4.86 18.91 -12.61
C GLU A 138 5.86 19.67 -11.71
N HIS A 139 6.44 18.97 -10.73
CA HIS A 139 7.50 19.50 -9.85
C HIS A 139 8.93 19.34 -10.40
N ASN A 140 9.11 18.86 -11.64
CA ASN A 140 10.41 18.51 -12.23
C ASN A 140 11.22 17.56 -11.30
N ALA A 141 10.54 16.72 -10.53
CA ALA A 141 11.16 15.78 -9.60
C ALA A 141 11.53 14.48 -10.30
N SER A 142 12.66 13.92 -9.93
CA SER A 142 13.15 12.62 -10.40
C SER A 142 13.10 11.55 -9.32
N ILE A 143 12.87 11.93 -8.06
CA ILE A 143 12.86 11.04 -6.90
C ILE A 143 11.69 11.43 -6.00
N LEU A 144 10.92 10.43 -5.58
CA LEU A 144 9.89 10.53 -4.55
C LEU A 144 10.36 9.72 -3.33
N LEU A 145 10.37 10.34 -2.17
CA LEU A 145 10.72 9.69 -0.92
C LEU A 145 9.55 9.69 0.06
N GLU A 146 9.51 8.66 0.90
CA GLU A 146 8.62 8.65 2.06
C GLU A 146 9.02 9.74 3.04
N LYS A 147 8.10 10.62 3.38
CA LYS A 147 8.34 11.77 4.27
C LYS A 147 8.90 11.38 5.63
N LYS A 148 8.45 10.24 6.18
CA LYS A 148 8.90 9.72 7.47
C LYS A 148 10.36 9.27 7.49
N GLN A 149 10.97 9.07 6.33
CA GLN A 149 12.39 8.71 6.18
C GLN A 149 13.29 9.94 6.02
N VAL A 150 12.71 11.14 5.95
CA VAL A 150 13.43 12.39 5.74
C VAL A 150 13.50 13.18 7.02
N VAL A 151 14.72 13.56 7.44
CA VAL A 151 14.94 14.30 8.70
C VAL A 151 14.40 15.73 8.63
N LEU A 152 14.57 16.40 7.50
CA LEU A 152 14.08 17.76 7.26
C LEU A 152 13.57 17.88 5.82
N VAL A 153 12.42 18.53 5.67
CA VAL A 153 11.82 18.82 4.38
C VAL A 153 11.25 20.25 4.39
N ILE A 154 11.45 20.98 3.33
CA ILE A 154 10.80 22.28 3.12
C ILE A 154 9.40 22.07 2.50
N ALA A 155 8.47 22.97 2.82
CA ALA A 155 7.07 22.83 2.40
C ALA A 155 6.88 22.69 0.88
N SER A 156 7.75 23.31 0.08
CA SER A 156 7.68 23.22 -1.38
C SER A 156 8.11 21.87 -1.95
N ALA A 157 8.78 21.03 -1.17
CA ALA A 157 9.16 19.68 -1.57
C ALA A 157 8.14 18.61 -1.11
N ASP A 158 7.19 18.97 -0.27
CA ASP A 158 6.14 18.07 0.22
C ASP A 158 4.91 18.12 -0.70
N ILE A 159 4.71 17.05 -1.47
CA ILE A 159 3.61 16.92 -2.42
C ILE A 159 2.39 16.19 -1.87
N THR A 160 2.36 15.87 -0.56
CA THR A 160 1.31 15.05 0.06
C THR A 160 -0.10 15.57 -0.22
N LYS A 161 -0.34 16.87 0.05
CA LYS A 161 -1.68 17.47 -0.16
C LYS A 161 -2.09 17.52 -1.62
N GLU A 162 -1.13 17.72 -2.50
CA GLU A 162 -1.39 17.74 -3.94
C GLU A 162 -1.72 16.35 -4.46
N ALA A 163 -0.97 15.35 -4.03
CA ALA A 163 -1.23 13.95 -4.35
C ALA A 163 -2.64 13.52 -3.88
N ILE A 164 -3.03 13.84 -2.63
CA ILE A 164 -4.38 13.56 -2.11
C ILE A 164 -5.45 14.15 -3.02
N ARG A 165 -5.34 15.45 -3.32
CA ARG A 165 -6.30 16.12 -4.18
C ARG A 165 -6.40 15.49 -5.57
N ARG A 166 -5.27 15.14 -6.17
CA ARG A 166 -5.21 14.57 -7.51
C ARG A 166 -5.80 13.16 -7.52
N ILE A 167 -5.47 12.34 -6.54
CA ILE A 167 -6.02 10.99 -6.38
C ILE A 167 -7.54 11.06 -6.23
N ASP A 168 -8.06 11.95 -5.39
CA ASP A 168 -9.51 12.12 -5.21
C ASP A 168 -10.21 12.60 -6.48
N GLN A 169 -9.55 13.44 -7.28
CA GLN A 169 -10.09 13.92 -8.56
C GLN A 169 -10.11 12.83 -9.65
N GLU A 170 -9.07 12.01 -9.72
CA GLU A 170 -8.92 11.03 -10.80
C GLU A 170 -9.55 9.68 -10.48
N LEU A 171 -9.46 9.23 -9.24
CA LEU A 171 -9.95 7.91 -8.82
C LEU A 171 -11.24 7.97 -8.00
N GLY A 172 -11.54 9.09 -7.34
CA GLY A 172 -12.65 9.16 -6.41
C GLY A 172 -12.51 8.12 -5.30
N ASP A 173 -13.57 7.34 -5.07
CA ASP A 173 -13.54 6.20 -4.15
C ASP A 173 -13.14 4.86 -4.83
N GLY A 174 -12.83 4.90 -6.13
CA GLY A 174 -12.38 3.73 -6.89
C GLY A 174 -13.49 2.75 -7.29
N ARG A 175 -14.74 3.23 -7.40
CA ARG A 175 -15.91 2.47 -7.89
C ARG A 175 -16.30 2.88 -9.30
#